data_954beacf8c2e7a21aa3d1e509ff0f5ab
#
_entry.id   954beacf8c2e7a21aa3d1e509ff0f5ab
#
_cell.length_a   1.000
_cell.length_b   1.000
_cell.length_c   1.000
_cell.angle_alpha   90.00
_cell.angle_beta   90.00
_cell.angle_gamma   90.00
#
_symmetry.space_group_name_H-M   'P 1'
#
loop_
_entity.id
_entity.type
_entity.pdbx_description
1 polymer ?
#
loop_
_entity_poly.entity_id
_entity_poly.type
_entity_poly.pdbx_seq_one_letter_code
_entity_poly.pdbx_strand_id
1 'polypeptide(L)'
;LMDEAWWGPTSLPPGTPPFFHVAERGFPGLIMVNQKGRRFTNESASYVEVVQAMYRLHTEDDPHVPCWFVFDQRYLNHYVFASLFPHQPLPKEMLDSGYLRQAATIDDLANQLGMEAAVLRETVSRFNGHAKAGRDPDFGRGDSAYNRYFGDPTNKPSPNLAPIDKAPFYAVKVFAGDLGTKGGLVTDEFARVKRGDGSVIEGLYAVGNSSASVMGTTYPGPGATIGPAMTFGYVAARHAAGIDADVAWQ
;
A
#
# COMPACT_ATOMS: atom_id res chain seq x y z
N LEU A 1 3.63 13.37 14.70
CA LEU A 1 3.22 12.52 13.56
C LEU A 1 2.25 13.26 12.60
N MET A 2 2.32 14.60 12.52
CA MET A 2 1.35 15.38 11.71
C MET A 2 1.56 15.19 10.19
N ASP A 3 2.70 14.72 9.78
CA ASP A 3 3.12 14.36 8.42
C ASP A 3 2.83 12.89 8.06
N GLU A 4 2.21 12.12 8.97
CA GLU A 4 1.87 10.72 8.79
C GLU A 4 0.36 10.50 8.61
N ALA A 5 0.02 9.54 7.74
CA ALA A 5 -1.34 9.05 7.54
C ALA A 5 -1.37 7.51 7.46
N TRP A 6 -2.54 6.94 7.45
CA TRP A 6 -2.74 5.53 7.09
C TRP A 6 -2.66 5.40 5.56
N TRP A 7 -1.45 5.65 5.06
CA TRP A 7 -1.12 5.67 3.64
C TRP A 7 -1.45 4.37 2.94
N GLY A 8 -1.83 4.44 1.66
CA GLY A 8 -1.94 3.25 0.82
C GLY A 8 -1.99 3.55 -0.67
N PRO A 9 -1.44 2.64 -1.48
CA PRO A 9 -1.46 2.78 -2.93
C PRO A 9 -2.90 2.83 -3.43
N THR A 10 -3.24 3.87 -4.20
CA THR A 10 -4.60 4.15 -4.65
C THR A 10 -4.61 4.42 -6.15
N SER A 11 -5.59 3.88 -6.86
CA SER A 11 -5.84 4.20 -8.26
C SER A 11 -7.19 4.89 -8.43
N LEU A 12 -7.41 5.52 -9.60
CA LEU A 12 -8.60 6.32 -9.87
C LEU A 12 -9.40 5.72 -11.05
N PRO A 13 -10.16 4.64 -10.83
CA PRO A 13 -10.98 4.05 -11.89
C PRO A 13 -12.06 5.03 -12.35
N PRO A 14 -12.42 5.06 -13.66
CA PRO A 14 -13.43 5.96 -14.17
C PRO A 14 -14.80 5.67 -13.55
N GLY A 15 -15.57 6.72 -13.28
CA GLY A 15 -16.96 6.62 -12.79
C GLY A 15 -17.14 6.04 -11.38
N THR A 16 -16.06 5.77 -10.65
CA THR A 16 -16.09 5.19 -9.30
C THR A 16 -15.20 5.98 -8.33
N PRO A 17 -15.43 5.86 -7.01
CA PRO A 17 -14.50 6.41 -6.04
C PRO A 17 -13.07 5.86 -6.20
N PRO A 18 -12.04 6.54 -5.66
CA PRO A 18 -10.68 6.02 -5.61
C PRO A 18 -10.64 4.61 -5.04
N PHE A 19 -9.86 3.73 -5.68
CA PHE A 19 -9.71 2.34 -5.24
C PHE A 19 -8.39 2.17 -4.47
N PHE A 20 -8.51 1.75 -3.22
CA PHE A 20 -7.38 1.52 -2.32
C PHE A 20 -6.90 0.07 -2.44
N HIS A 21 -5.64 -0.12 -2.85
CA HIS A 21 -5.06 -1.44 -3.11
C HIS A 21 -4.45 -2.08 -1.86
N VAL A 22 -5.13 -3.07 -1.31
CA VAL A 22 -4.69 -3.79 -0.11
C VAL A 22 -3.96 -5.09 -0.46
N ALA A 23 -4.68 -6.04 -1.08
CA ALA A 23 -4.20 -7.40 -1.31
C ALA A 23 -3.60 -7.61 -2.71
N GLU A 24 -4.16 -6.95 -3.72
CA GLU A 24 -3.88 -7.20 -5.15
C GLU A 24 -2.38 -7.10 -5.47
N ARG A 25 -1.71 -6.13 -4.87
CA ARG A 25 -0.27 -5.91 -5.07
C ARG A 25 0.60 -7.04 -4.48
N GLY A 26 0.04 -7.85 -3.57
CA GLY A 26 0.70 -9.01 -2.96
C GLY A 26 0.64 -10.26 -3.85
N PHE A 27 -0.32 -10.35 -4.79
CA PHE A 27 -0.46 -11.49 -5.68
C PHE A 27 0.69 -11.56 -6.70
N PRO A 28 1.07 -12.80 -7.12
CA PRO A 28 2.20 -12.99 -8.03
C PRO A 28 1.91 -12.49 -9.45
N GLY A 29 2.89 -11.84 -10.08
CA GLY A 29 2.78 -11.37 -11.47
C GLY A 29 2.39 -9.89 -11.62
N LEU A 30 2.52 -9.10 -10.55
CA LEU A 30 2.39 -7.65 -10.56
C LEU A 30 3.62 -7.03 -9.91
N ILE A 31 4.14 -5.93 -10.46
CA ILE A 31 5.21 -5.11 -9.87
C ILE A 31 4.82 -3.65 -9.82
N MET A 32 5.48 -2.89 -8.94
CA MET A 32 5.42 -1.43 -8.91
C MET A 32 6.69 -0.82 -9.48
N VAL A 33 6.53 0.13 -10.39
CA VAL A 33 7.65 0.87 -10.97
C VAL A 33 7.43 2.38 -10.84
N ASN A 34 8.53 3.13 -10.66
CA ASN A 34 8.52 4.59 -10.68
C ASN A 34 8.33 5.14 -12.10
N GLN A 35 8.33 6.47 -12.26
CA GLN A 35 8.14 7.11 -13.57
C GLN A 35 9.26 6.79 -14.60
N LYS A 36 10.39 6.24 -14.14
CA LYS A 36 11.49 5.79 -15.02
C LYS A 36 11.44 4.29 -15.34
N GLY A 37 10.40 3.56 -14.88
CA GLY A 37 10.26 2.13 -15.14
C GLY A 37 11.08 1.22 -14.23
N ARG A 38 11.56 1.70 -13.07
CA ARG A 38 12.36 0.93 -12.10
C ARG A 38 11.53 0.50 -10.91
N ARG A 39 11.64 -0.77 -10.51
CA ARG A 39 11.11 -1.23 -9.21
C ARG A 39 11.83 -0.50 -8.08
N PHE A 40 11.12 -0.22 -7.01
CA PHE A 40 11.66 0.56 -5.89
C PHE A 40 11.22 0.06 -4.51
N THR A 41 10.36 -0.95 -4.44
CA THR A 41 9.80 -1.43 -3.17
C THR A 41 9.42 -2.91 -3.25
N ASN A 42 9.17 -3.52 -2.08
CA ASN A 42 8.48 -4.78 -1.94
C ASN A 42 6.97 -4.54 -2.05
N GLU A 43 6.36 -4.95 -3.14
CA GLU A 43 4.93 -4.73 -3.40
C GLU A 43 4.04 -5.46 -2.39
N SER A 44 4.55 -6.54 -1.77
CA SER A 44 3.83 -7.31 -0.75
C SER A 44 4.05 -6.79 0.68
N ALA A 45 4.83 -5.73 0.89
CA ALA A 45 4.96 -5.07 2.18
C ALA A 45 3.63 -4.42 2.61
N SER A 46 3.53 -3.91 3.83
CA SER A 46 2.33 -3.20 4.25
C SER A 46 2.05 -2.00 3.33
N TYR A 47 0.79 -1.66 3.13
CA TYR A 47 0.42 -0.56 2.23
C TYR A 47 0.98 0.79 2.72
N VAL A 48 1.16 0.96 4.04
CA VAL A 48 1.80 2.14 4.61
C VAL A 48 3.28 2.21 4.21
N GLU A 49 4.03 1.11 4.36
CA GLU A 49 5.44 1.06 3.98
C GLU A 49 5.67 1.31 2.49
N VAL A 50 4.77 0.81 1.64
CA VAL A 50 4.84 1.03 0.19
C VAL A 50 4.73 2.52 -0.14
N VAL A 51 3.76 3.24 0.44
CA VAL A 51 3.61 4.68 0.18
C VAL A 51 4.70 5.50 0.85
N GLN A 52 5.14 5.11 2.05
CA GLN A 52 6.33 5.72 2.66
C GLN A 52 7.58 5.57 1.77
N ALA A 53 7.73 4.42 1.07
CA ALA A 53 8.80 4.26 0.07
C ALA A 53 8.60 5.18 -1.13
N MET A 54 7.35 5.34 -1.62
CA MET A 54 7.05 6.30 -2.70
C MET A 54 7.50 7.71 -2.33
N TYR A 55 7.16 8.22 -1.14
CA TYR A 55 7.55 9.57 -0.71
C TYR A 55 9.05 9.69 -0.41
N ARG A 56 9.63 8.73 0.30
CA ARG A 56 11.05 8.78 0.70
C ARG A 56 12.00 8.79 -0.48
N LEU A 57 11.65 8.10 -1.58
CA LEU A 57 12.47 7.99 -2.78
C LEU A 57 12.13 9.03 -3.85
N HIS A 58 11.03 9.76 -3.68
CA HIS A 58 10.57 10.76 -4.64
C HIS A 58 11.50 11.96 -4.69
N THR A 59 11.98 12.26 -5.90
CA THR A 59 12.70 13.50 -6.22
C THR A 59 12.18 14.03 -7.57
N GLU A 60 12.50 15.28 -7.90
CA GLU A 60 12.19 15.85 -9.22
C GLU A 60 12.87 15.05 -10.35
N ASP A 61 14.11 14.60 -10.12
CA ASP A 61 14.88 13.84 -11.10
C ASP A 61 14.49 12.35 -11.14
N ASP A 62 13.92 11.79 -10.08
CA ASP A 62 13.48 10.39 -10.01
C ASP A 62 12.09 10.28 -9.36
N PRO A 63 11.02 10.61 -10.10
CA PRO A 63 9.67 10.67 -9.53
C PRO A 63 9.09 9.29 -9.20
N HIS A 64 8.59 9.14 -7.96
CA HIS A 64 7.91 7.94 -7.46
C HIS A 64 6.44 8.19 -7.12
N VAL A 65 5.99 9.46 -7.12
CA VAL A 65 4.59 9.87 -6.92
C VAL A 65 4.14 10.71 -8.12
N PRO A 66 3.17 10.23 -8.92
CA PRO A 66 2.62 8.87 -8.93
C PRO A 66 3.62 7.81 -9.41
N CYS A 67 3.28 6.54 -9.25
CA CYS A 67 4.01 5.40 -9.81
C CYS A 67 3.06 4.53 -10.67
N TRP A 68 3.49 3.33 -11.06
CA TRP A 68 2.70 2.44 -11.90
C TRP A 68 2.70 1.02 -11.37
N PHE A 69 1.54 0.35 -11.36
CA PHE A 69 1.47 -1.10 -11.40
C PHE A 69 1.71 -1.56 -12.83
N VAL A 70 2.52 -2.62 -12.98
CA VAL A 70 2.76 -3.30 -14.25
C VAL A 70 2.49 -4.79 -14.05
N PHE A 71 1.66 -5.38 -14.90
CA PHE A 71 1.25 -6.77 -14.84
C PHE A 71 0.87 -7.28 -16.25
N ASP A 72 0.50 -8.54 -16.37
CA ASP A 72 0.19 -9.17 -17.64
C ASP A 72 -1.19 -9.85 -17.66
N GLN A 73 -1.54 -10.48 -18.78
CA GLN A 73 -2.81 -11.18 -18.95
C GLN A 73 -2.96 -12.35 -17.98
N ARG A 74 -1.86 -13.03 -17.62
CA ARG A 74 -1.90 -14.10 -16.62
C ARG A 74 -2.42 -13.59 -15.29
N TYR A 75 -1.95 -12.41 -14.84
CA TYR A 75 -2.39 -11.80 -13.60
C TYR A 75 -3.91 -11.55 -13.63
N LEU A 76 -4.43 -10.92 -14.67
CA LEU A 76 -5.88 -10.65 -14.83
C LEU A 76 -6.73 -11.90 -14.95
N ASN A 77 -6.19 -12.99 -15.46
CA ASN A 77 -6.90 -14.26 -15.55
C ASN A 77 -7.01 -15.00 -14.21
N HIS A 78 -6.19 -14.65 -13.22
CA HIS A 78 -6.13 -15.37 -11.94
C HIS A 78 -6.64 -14.54 -10.77
N TYR A 79 -6.46 -13.22 -10.80
CA TYR A 79 -6.71 -12.38 -9.64
C TYR A 79 -7.65 -11.22 -9.95
N VAL A 80 -8.46 -10.85 -8.96
CA VAL A 80 -9.25 -9.62 -9.02
C VAL A 80 -8.31 -8.42 -8.91
N PHE A 81 -8.49 -7.44 -9.78
CA PHE A 81 -7.77 -6.17 -9.75
C PHE A 81 -8.77 -5.01 -9.78
N ALA A 82 -8.85 -4.24 -8.71
CA ALA A 82 -9.90 -3.24 -8.53
C ALA A 82 -11.29 -3.88 -8.77
N SER A 83 -12.03 -3.40 -9.77
CA SER A 83 -13.34 -3.97 -10.18
C SER A 83 -13.24 -4.97 -11.35
N LEU A 84 -12.03 -5.33 -11.77
CA LEU A 84 -11.81 -6.29 -12.85
C LEU A 84 -11.77 -7.71 -12.28
N PHE A 85 -12.67 -8.57 -12.76
CA PHE A 85 -12.75 -9.98 -12.34
C PHE A 85 -12.10 -10.90 -13.38
N PRO A 86 -11.48 -12.02 -12.94
CA PRO A 86 -10.90 -13.00 -13.83
C PRO A 86 -11.89 -13.49 -14.90
N HIS A 87 -11.38 -13.68 -16.12
CA HIS A 87 -12.13 -14.19 -17.27
C HIS A 87 -13.31 -13.35 -17.74
N GLN A 88 -13.47 -12.13 -17.24
CA GLN A 88 -14.47 -11.19 -17.73
C GLN A 88 -13.87 -10.27 -18.82
N PRO A 89 -14.67 -9.84 -19.80
CA PRO A 89 -14.23 -8.83 -20.74
C PRO A 89 -13.82 -7.53 -20.01
N LEU A 90 -12.72 -6.93 -20.44
CA LEU A 90 -12.30 -5.64 -19.89
C LEU A 90 -13.33 -4.57 -20.25
N PRO A 91 -13.82 -3.78 -19.29
CA PRO A 91 -14.72 -2.68 -19.57
C PRO A 91 -14.05 -1.68 -20.52
N LYS A 92 -14.73 -1.35 -21.61
CA LYS A 92 -14.21 -0.42 -22.61
C LYS A 92 -13.81 0.92 -22.02
N GLU A 93 -14.59 1.41 -21.06
CA GLU A 93 -14.33 2.67 -20.36
C GLU A 93 -12.98 2.69 -19.63
N MET A 94 -12.53 1.55 -19.08
CA MET A 94 -11.22 1.44 -18.42
C MET A 94 -10.06 1.65 -19.40
N LEU A 95 -10.23 1.22 -20.65
CA LEU A 95 -9.24 1.40 -21.73
C LEU A 95 -9.35 2.80 -22.34
N ASP A 96 -10.55 3.24 -22.69
CA ASP A 96 -10.80 4.52 -23.36
C ASP A 96 -10.42 5.72 -22.47
N SER A 97 -10.63 5.63 -21.16
CA SER A 97 -10.21 6.66 -20.20
C SER A 97 -8.69 6.71 -19.99
N GLY A 98 -7.97 5.67 -20.43
CA GLY A 98 -6.54 5.50 -20.17
C GLY A 98 -6.22 5.12 -18.73
N TYR A 99 -7.20 4.74 -17.91
CA TYR A 99 -6.97 4.17 -16.58
C TYR A 99 -6.17 2.87 -16.68
N LEU A 100 -6.61 1.94 -17.53
CA LEU A 100 -5.90 0.71 -17.85
C LEU A 100 -5.17 0.88 -19.18
N ARG A 101 -3.85 0.99 -19.15
CA ARG A 101 -2.99 0.96 -20.34
C ARG A 101 -2.80 -0.47 -20.76
N GLN A 102 -2.89 -0.77 -22.05
CA GLN A 102 -2.71 -2.10 -22.62
C GLN A 102 -1.76 -2.06 -23.80
N ALA A 103 -0.82 -2.99 -23.87
CA ALA A 103 0.12 -3.11 -24.98
C ALA A 103 0.47 -4.57 -25.29
N ALA A 104 0.84 -4.84 -26.53
CA ALA A 104 1.26 -6.17 -26.95
C ALA A 104 2.67 -6.55 -26.46
N THR A 105 3.52 -5.56 -26.23
CA THR A 105 4.89 -5.73 -25.75
C THR A 105 5.19 -4.81 -24.56
N ILE A 106 6.22 -5.15 -23.77
CA ILE A 106 6.72 -4.27 -22.69
C ILE A 106 7.26 -2.96 -23.26
N ASP A 107 7.88 -2.99 -24.42
CA ASP A 107 8.41 -1.78 -25.08
C ASP A 107 7.29 -0.84 -25.50
N ASP A 108 6.21 -1.36 -26.08
CA ASP A 108 5.03 -0.55 -26.42
C ASP A 108 4.36 0.00 -25.16
N LEU A 109 4.30 -0.79 -24.08
CA LEU A 109 3.78 -0.32 -22.82
C LEU A 109 4.63 0.83 -22.27
N ALA A 110 5.94 0.68 -22.23
CA ALA A 110 6.87 1.74 -21.80
C ALA A 110 6.69 3.03 -22.59
N ASN A 111 6.57 2.93 -23.93
CA ASN A 111 6.34 4.07 -24.81
C ASN A 111 5.02 4.79 -24.46
N GLN A 112 3.91 4.04 -24.19
CA GLN A 112 2.64 4.63 -23.76
C GLN A 112 2.73 5.35 -22.41
N LEU A 113 3.65 4.90 -21.54
CA LEU A 113 3.86 5.48 -20.21
C LEU A 113 4.89 6.63 -20.21
N GLY A 114 5.53 6.91 -21.35
CA GLY A 114 6.59 7.90 -21.46
C GLY A 114 7.90 7.48 -20.79
N MET A 115 8.14 6.17 -20.66
CA MET A 115 9.34 5.58 -20.08
C MET A 115 10.34 5.15 -21.16
N GLU A 116 11.60 5.06 -20.79
CA GLU A 116 12.61 4.43 -21.64
C GLU A 116 12.36 2.92 -21.71
N ALA A 117 12.06 2.40 -22.91
CA ALA A 117 11.69 1.00 -23.11
C ALA A 117 12.75 0.01 -22.62
N ALA A 118 14.03 0.33 -22.80
CA ALA A 118 15.13 -0.50 -22.33
C ALA A 118 15.11 -0.68 -20.80
N VAL A 119 14.80 0.40 -20.05
CA VAL A 119 14.75 0.37 -18.58
C VAL A 119 13.60 -0.50 -18.06
N LEU A 120 12.38 -0.31 -18.59
CA LEU A 120 11.24 -1.13 -18.16
C LEU A 120 11.43 -2.60 -18.53
N ARG A 121 11.96 -2.89 -19.73
CA ARG A 121 12.26 -4.25 -20.18
C ARG A 121 13.30 -4.93 -19.27
N GLU A 122 14.38 -4.23 -18.90
CA GLU A 122 15.38 -4.73 -17.96
C GLU A 122 14.75 -5.03 -16.59
N THR A 123 13.94 -4.10 -16.07
CA THR A 123 13.22 -4.25 -14.79
C THR A 123 12.36 -5.51 -14.80
N VAL A 124 11.52 -5.69 -15.83
CA VAL A 124 10.64 -6.87 -15.96
C VAL A 124 11.46 -8.15 -16.15
N SER A 125 12.51 -8.12 -16.97
CA SER A 125 13.38 -9.27 -17.19
C SER A 125 14.08 -9.73 -15.91
N ARG A 126 14.62 -8.81 -15.13
CA ARG A 126 15.25 -9.04 -13.83
C ARG A 126 14.24 -9.65 -12.84
N PHE A 127 13.06 -9.03 -12.70
CA PHE A 127 11.98 -9.56 -11.86
C PHE A 127 11.57 -10.97 -12.30
N ASN A 128 11.44 -11.23 -13.60
CA ASN A 128 11.09 -12.54 -14.13
C ASN A 128 12.13 -13.62 -13.78
N GLY A 129 13.40 -13.25 -13.74
CA GLY A 129 14.48 -14.12 -13.26
C GLY A 129 14.30 -14.49 -11.78
N HIS A 130 14.02 -13.51 -10.92
CA HIS A 130 13.72 -13.70 -9.49
C HIS A 130 12.47 -14.56 -9.28
N ALA A 131 11.41 -14.29 -10.03
CA ALA A 131 10.16 -15.04 -9.96
C ALA A 131 10.34 -16.53 -10.32
N LYS A 132 11.11 -16.83 -11.36
CA LYS A 132 11.46 -18.20 -11.74
C LYS A 132 12.31 -18.92 -10.67
N ALA A 133 13.21 -18.17 -10.02
CA ALA A 133 14.02 -18.68 -8.91
C ALA A 133 13.23 -18.81 -7.59
N GLY A 134 12.04 -18.21 -7.50
CA GLY A 134 11.18 -18.21 -6.31
C GLY A 134 11.66 -17.33 -5.18
N ARG A 135 12.60 -16.41 -5.45
CA ARG A 135 13.19 -15.51 -4.45
C ARG A 135 13.44 -14.12 -5.06
N ASP A 136 13.14 -13.07 -4.30
CA ASP A 136 13.40 -11.68 -4.68
C ASP A 136 14.56 -11.08 -3.87
N PRO A 137 15.80 -11.12 -4.37
CA PRO A 137 16.95 -10.57 -3.67
C PRO A 137 16.97 -9.04 -3.65
N ASP A 138 16.17 -8.36 -4.49
CA ASP A 138 16.15 -6.91 -4.56
C ASP A 138 15.38 -6.29 -3.37
N PHE A 139 14.22 -6.86 -3.01
CA PHE A 139 13.34 -6.30 -2.00
C PHE A 139 12.81 -7.32 -0.98
N GLY A 140 13.20 -8.59 -1.04
CA GLY A 140 12.78 -9.64 -0.12
C GLY A 140 11.28 -9.98 -0.20
N ARG A 141 10.65 -9.76 -1.37
CA ARG A 141 9.23 -10.05 -1.55
C ARG A 141 8.96 -11.56 -1.42
N GLY A 142 8.07 -11.89 -0.47
CA GLY A 142 7.74 -13.28 -0.13
C GLY A 142 8.50 -13.83 1.07
N ASP A 143 9.48 -13.10 1.62
CA ASP A 143 10.30 -13.58 2.73
C ASP A 143 9.57 -13.52 4.09
N SER A 144 8.68 -12.54 4.29
CA SER A 144 7.94 -12.39 5.55
C SER A 144 6.62 -13.17 5.57
N ALA A 145 6.12 -13.48 6.77
CA ALA A 145 4.79 -14.07 6.96
C ALA A 145 3.69 -13.14 6.43
N TYR A 146 3.84 -11.82 6.62
CA TYR A 146 2.90 -10.83 6.11
C TYR A 146 2.82 -10.86 4.59
N ASN A 147 3.95 -10.93 3.88
CA ASN A 147 3.96 -11.04 2.41
C ASN A 147 3.21 -12.28 1.94
N ARG A 148 3.49 -13.44 2.56
CA ARG A 148 2.87 -14.72 2.18
C ARG A 148 1.38 -14.78 2.50
N TYR A 149 0.91 -14.06 3.53
CA TYR A 149 -0.52 -13.98 3.86
C TYR A 149 -1.35 -13.36 2.73
N PHE A 150 -0.81 -12.34 2.05
CA PHE A 150 -1.45 -11.70 0.89
C PHE A 150 -0.99 -12.31 -0.46
N GLY A 151 -0.31 -13.44 -0.43
CA GLY A 151 0.09 -14.17 -1.63
C GLY A 151 -0.91 -15.23 -2.04
N ASP A 152 -0.62 -15.91 -3.13
CA ASP A 152 -1.36 -17.08 -3.58
C ASP A 152 -0.62 -18.37 -3.17
N PRO A 153 -1.10 -19.13 -2.18
CA PRO A 153 -0.42 -20.33 -1.70
C PRO A 153 -0.35 -21.45 -2.75
N THR A 154 -1.16 -21.36 -3.81
CA THR A 154 -1.16 -22.35 -4.91
C THR A 154 -0.09 -22.04 -5.96
N ASN A 155 0.37 -20.79 -6.07
CA ASN A 155 1.42 -20.39 -6.99
C ASN A 155 2.80 -20.91 -6.53
N LYS A 156 3.54 -21.55 -7.44
CA LYS A 156 4.87 -22.10 -7.16
C LYS A 156 5.91 -21.51 -8.13
N PRO A 157 7.15 -21.34 -7.68
CA PRO A 157 7.75 -21.74 -6.39
C PRO A 157 7.48 -20.77 -5.22
N SER A 158 6.93 -19.58 -5.45
CA SER A 158 6.66 -18.57 -4.41
C SER A 158 5.22 -18.09 -4.46
N PRO A 159 4.54 -17.90 -3.32
CA PRO A 159 3.18 -17.38 -3.30
C PRO A 159 3.07 -15.91 -3.75
N ASN A 160 4.17 -15.18 -3.82
CA ASN A 160 4.18 -13.75 -4.15
C ASN A 160 4.87 -13.42 -5.47
N LEU A 161 5.51 -14.40 -6.15
CA LEU A 161 6.32 -14.17 -7.34
C LEU A 161 5.84 -15.02 -8.50
N ALA A 162 5.51 -14.39 -9.63
CA ALA A 162 5.31 -15.04 -10.91
C ALA A 162 5.84 -14.14 -12.04
N PRO A 163 6.36 -14.71 -13.14
CA PRO A 163 6.82 -13.92 -14.26
C PRO A 163 5.70 -13.08 -14.88
N ILE A 164 6.09 -11.91 -15.40
CA ILE A 164 5.27 -11.03 -16.25
C ILE A 164 5.73 -11.31 -17.69
N ASP A 165 5.13 -12.32 -18.35
CA ASP A 165 5.58 -12.80 -19.66
C ASP A 165 4.44 -13.23 -20.60
N LYS A 166 3.18 -12.96 -20.23
CA LYS A 166 1.97 -13.32 -21.01
C LYS A 166 1.26 -12.08 -21.55
N ALA A 167 1.54 -11.74 -22.78
CA ALA A 167 0.84 -10.62 -23.45
C ALA A 167 -0.68 -10.84 -23.49
N PRO A 168 -1.47 -9.74 -23.54
CA PRO A 168 -1.04 -8.35 -23.44
C PRO A 168 -0.57 -7.96 -22.04
N PHE A 169 0.24 -6.89 -22.01
CA PHE A 169 0.77 -6.29 -20.78
C PHE A 169 -0.06 -5.06 -20.42
N TYR A 170 -0.16 -4.79 -19.13
CA TYR A 170 -1.02 -3.74 -18.59
C TYR A 170 -0.26 -2.84 -17.62
N ALA A 171 -0.73 -1.58 -17.54
CA ALA A 171 -0.31 -0.69 -16.47
C ALA A 171 -1.47 0.14 -15.94
N VAL A 172 -1.43 0.43 -14.63
CA VAL A 172 -2.36 1.33 -13.93
C VAL A 172 -1.56 2.34 -13.13
N LYS A 173 -1.93 3.63 -13.25
CA LYS A 173 -1.31 4.70 -12.49
C LYS A 173 -1.73 4.63 -11.01
N VAL A 174 -0.76 4.76 -10.11
CA VAL A 174 -0.93 4.61 -8.66
C VAL A 174 -0.49 5.90 -7.96
N PHE A 175 -1.35 6.39 -7.11
CA PHE A 175 -1.14 7.58 -6.29
C PHE A 175 -0.92 7.18 -4.83
N ALA A 176 -0.30 8.08 -4.08
CA ALA A 176 -0.25 8.00 -2.64
C ALA A 176 -1.61 8.46 -2.07
N GLY A 177 -2.44 7.50 -1.69
CA GLY A 177 -3.70 7.76 -1.00
C GLY A 177 -3.59 7.45 0.48
N ASP A 178 -4.68 7.69 1.23
CA ASP A 178 -4.77 7.36 2.65
C ASP A 178 -6.19 6.92 3.05
N LEU A 179 -6.28 6.26 4.21
CA LEU A 179 -7.53 5.86 4.86
C LEU A 179 -7.90 6.81 6.01
N GLY A 180 -7.08 7.81 6.28
CA GLY A 180 -7.26 8.79 7.33
C GLY A 180 -5.96 9.20 7.99
N THR A 181 -6.04 10.18 8.90
CA THR A 181 -4.90 10.72 9.62
C THR A 181 -4.31 9.72 10.61
N LYS A 182 -3.01 9.78 10.81
CA LYS A 182 -2.26 9.01 11.82
C LYS A 182 -1.65 9.92 12.88
N GLY A 183 -1.41 11.18 12.52
CA GLY A 183 -1.11 12.25 13.44
C GLY A 183 -2.34 12.68 14.23
N GLY A 184 -2.13 13.44 15.30
CA GLY A 184 -3.21 13.91 16.14
C GLY A 184 -2.69 14.49 17.45
N LEU A 185 -3.62 14.75 18.38
CA LEU A 185 -3.30 15.27 19.70
C LEU A 185 -2.46 14.27 20.50
N VAL A 186 -1.39 14.74 21.10
CA VAL A 186 -0.57 13.90 21.99
C VAL A 186 -1.31 13.68 23.30
N THR A 187 -1.45 12.41 23.72
CA THR A 187 -2.16 12.03 24.94
C THR A 187 -1.24 11.29 25.91
N ASP A 188 -1.66 11.19 27.16
CA ASP A 188 -1.09 10.29 28.14
C ASP A 188 -1.77 8.90 28.11
N GLU A 189 -1.44 8.04 29.04
CA GLU A 189 -1.96 6.67 29.21
C GLU A 189 -3.46 6.62 29.50
N PHE A 190 -4.07 7.72 29.97
CA PHE A 190 -5.50 7.86 30.21
C PHE A 190 -6.23 8.56 29.07
N ALA A 191 -5.54 8.75 27.93
CA ALA A 191 -6.04 9.48 26.75
C ALA A 191 -6.33 10.98 27.00
N ARG A 192 -5.78 11.59 28.07
CA ARG A 192 -5.86 13.02 28.32
C ARG A 192 -4.90 13.77 27.41
N VAL A 193 -5.36 14.87 26.83
CA VAL A 193 -4.55 15.67 25.91
C VAL A 193 -3.47 16.43 26.67
N LYS A 194 -2.24 16.39 26.14
CA LYS A 194 -1.07 17.08 26.70
C LYS A 194 -0.76 18.35 25.91
N ARG A 195 -0.29 19.39 26.63
CA ARG A 195 0.34 20.58 26.02
C ARG A 195 1.77 20.29 25.59
N GLY A 196 2.37 21.24 24.87
CA GLY A 196 3.78 21.14 24.45
C GLY A 196 4.79 21.07 25.59
N ASP A 197 4.46 21.56 26.78
CA ASP A 197 5.27 21.46 28.01
C ASP A 197 5.08 20.14 28.76
N GLY A 198 4.21 19.26 28.26
CA GLY A 198 3.90 17.97 28.86
C GLY A 198 2.76 18.00 29.89
N SER A 199 2.26 19.17 30.29
CA SER A 199 1.13 19.28 31.21
C SER A 199 -0.17 18.81 30.55
N VAL A 200 -1.10 18.25 31.33
CA VAL A 200 -2.41 17.81 30.88
C VAL A 200 -3.38 18.97 30.73
N ILE A 201 -4.26 18.93 29.74
CA ILE A 201 -5.41 19.80 29.60
C ILE A 201 -6.58 19.11 30.30
N GLU A 202 -6.95 19.63 31.49
CA GLU A 202 -8.03 19.06 32.28
C GLU A 202 -9.36 18.99 31.51
N GLY A 203 -10.03 17.83 31.59
CA GLY A 203 -11.31 17.58 30.95
C GLY A 203 -11.26 17.35 29.43
N LEU A 204 -10.07 17.38 28.80
CA LEU A 204 -9.92 17.13 27.37
C LEU A 204 -9.29 15.77 27.11
N TYR A 205 -9.99 14.94 26.33
CA TYR A 205 -9.54 13.62 25.90
C TYR A 205 -9.50 13.52 24.38
N ALA A 206 -8.58 12.70 23.85
CA ALA A 206 -8.54 12.38 22.43
C ALA A 206 -8.23 10.88 22.24
N VAL A 207 -8.97 10.23 21.32
CA VAL A 207 -8.85 8.81 21.03
C VAL A 207 -8.97 8.52 19.53
N GLY A 208 -8.57 7.32 19.11
CA GLY A 208 -8.63 6.92 17.71
C GLY A 208 -7.79 7.84 16.81
N ASN A 209 -8.28 8.15 15.62
CA ASN A 209 -7.54 8.98 14.65
C ASN A 209 -7.48 10.49 15.03
N SER A 210 -8.13 10.90 16.12
CA SER A 210 -7.98 12.25 16.68
C SER A 210 -6.76 12.38 17.60
N SER A 211 -6.21 11.25 18.07
CA SER A 211 -4.97 11.20 18.87
C SER A 211 -3.78 10.77 17.99
N ALA A 212 -2.56 11.17 18.40
CA ALA A 212 -1.34 10.64 17.80
C ALA A 212 -1.31 9.13 17.97
N SER A 213 -1.10 8.41 16.87
CA SER A 213 -1.17 6.95 16.86
C SER A 213 -0.13 6.31 17.77
N VAL A 214 -0.56 5.40 18.64
CA VAL A 214 0.34 4.56 19.48
C VAL A 214 1.19 3.61 18.64
N MET A 215 0.84 3.39 17.36
CA MET A 215 1.61 2.59 16.41
C MET A 215 2.81 3.35 15.81
N GLY A 216 3.01 4.62 16.18
CA GLY A 216 4.06 5.47 15.62
C GLY A 216 3.94 5.58 14.10
N THR A 217 5.03 5.37 13.36
CA THR A 217 5.06 5.39 11.89
C THR A 217 4.78 4.02 11.26
N THR A 218 4.59 2.95 12.07
CA THR A 218 4.46 1.58 11.59
C THR A 218 3.02 1.16 11.35
N TYR A 219 2.83 0.07 10.58
CA TYR A 219 1.54 -0.59 10.39
C TYR A 219 1.66 -2.06 10.83
N PRO A 220 1.17 -2.41 12.03
CA PRO A 220 1.29 -3.77 12.54
C PRO A 220 0.31 -4.77 11.91
N GLY A 221 -0.75 -4.28 11.22
CA GLY A 221 -1.75 -5.14 10.58
C GLY A 221 -3.18 -4.64 10.73
N PRO A 222 -4.18 -5.40 10.23
CA PRO A 222 -5.59 -5.09 10.39
C PRO A 222 -5.99 -4.91 11.85
N GLY A 223 -6.80 -3.88 12.14
CA GLY A 223 -7.18 -3.52 13.50
C GLY A 223 -6.32 -2.42 14.14
N ALA A 224 -5.24 -1.98 13.49
CA ALA A 224 -4.33 -0.95 13.99
C ALA A 224 -4.98 0.43 14.24
N THR A 225 -6.16 0.67 13.72
CA THR A 225 -6.96 1.88 13.97
C THR A 225 -8.06 1.62 15.00
N ILE A 226 -8.90 0.59 14.77
CA ILE A 226 -10.06 0.33 15.62
C ILE A 226 -9.65 -0.22 16.99
N GLY A 227 -8.58 -1.03 17.08
CA GLY A 227 -8.09 -1.57 18.34
C GLY A 227 -7.73 -0.47 19.34
N PRO A 228 -6.77 0.44 19.00
CA PRO A 228 -6.45 1.57 19.87
C PRO A 228 -7.65 2.50 20.13
N ALA A 229 -8.50 2.77 19.13
CA ALA A 229 -9.67 3.62 19.30
C ALA A 229 -10.63 3.07 20.37
N MET A 230 -10.92 1.78 20.34
CA MET A 230 -11.78 1.12 21.34
C MET A 230 -11.12 1.05 22.72
N THR A 231 -9.82 0.68 22.77
CA THR A 231 -9.07 0.57 24.03
C THR A 231 -8.99 1.91 24.73
N PHE A 232 -8.50 2.94 24.06
CA PHE A 232 -8.35 4.26 24.65
C PHE A 232 -9.69 4.99 24.85
N GLY A 233 -10.72 4.67 24.05
CA GLY A 233 -12.08 5.13 24.28
C GLY A 233 -12.64 4.61 25.60
N TYR A 234 -12.43 3.32 25.88
CA TYR A 234 -12.80 2.71 27.16
C TYR A 234 -12.02 3.32 28.33
N VAL A 235 -10.71 3.47 28.20
CA VAL A 235 -9.84 4.06 29.22
C VAL A 235 -10.24 5.51 29.53
N ALA A 236 -10.45 6.33 28.50
CA ALA A 236 -10.89 7.72 28.64
C ALA A 236 -12.23 7.84 29.36
N ALA A 237 -13.21 7.00 29.00
CA ALA A 237 -14.53 7.02 29.61
C ALA A 237 -14.49 6.65 31.12
N ARG A 238 -13.71 5.64 31.48
CA ARG A 238 -13.52 5.22 32.88
C ARG A 238 -12.82 6.31 33.71
N HIS A 239 -11.73 6.87 33.15
CA HIS A 239 -11.01 7.97 33.82
C HIS A 239 -11.90 9.20 34.02
N ALA A 240 -12.65 9.61 32.99
CA ALA A 240 -13.59 10.75 33.08
C ALA A 240 -14.70 10.52 34.09
N ALA A 241 -15.10 9.26 34.32
CA ALA A 241 -16.07 8.88 35.35
C ALA A 241 -15.46 8.71 36.76
N GLY A 242 -14.15 8.93 36.93
CA GLY A 242 -13.46 8.76 38.21
C GLY A 242 -13.31 7.29 38.66
N ILE A 243 -13.44 6.32 37.75
CA ILE A 243 -13.43 4.88 38.09
C ILE A 243 -11.99 4.36 38.19
N ASP A 244 -11.05 4.92 37.45
CA ASP A 244 -9.67 4.45 37.31
C ASP A 244 -8.60 5.45 37.77
N ALA A 245 -8.96 6.37 38.68
CA ALA A 245 -8.02 7.39 39.17
C ALA A 245 -6.75 6.78 39.83
N ASP A 246 -6.79 5.51 40.24
CA ASP A 246 -5.73 4.84 41.01
C ASP A 246 -5.21 3.52 40.40
N VAL A 247 -5.58 3.14 39.18
CA VAL A 247 -5.07 1.90 38.58
C VAL A 247 -3.74 2.18 37.86
N ALA A 248 -2.65 2.09 38.61
CA ALA A 248 -1.34 1.83 38.03
C ALA A 248 -1.39 0.45 37.37
N TRP A 249 -1.16 0.40 36.06
CA TRP A 249 -0.96 -0.88 35.35
C TRP A 249 0.35 -1.51 35.89
N GLN A 250 0.20 -2.54 36.73
CA GLN A 250 1.32 -3.37 37.19
C GLN A 250 1.75 -4.35 36.13
#